data_b15c0d195c7042c8ac016cb3aa73d56f
#
_entry.id   b15c0d195c7042c8ac016cb3aa73d56f
#
_cell.length_a   1.000
_cell.length_b   1.000
_cell.length_c   1.000
_cell.angle_alpha   90.00
_cell.angle_beta   90.00
_cell.angle_gamma   90.00
#
_symmetry.space_group_name_H-M   'P 1'
#
loop_
_entity.id
_entity.type
_entity.pdbx_description
1 polymer ?
#
loop_
_entity_poly.entity_id
_entity_poly.type
_entity_poly.pdbx_seq_one_letter_code
_entity_poly.pdbx_strand_id
1 'polypeptide(L)'
;PASLTPISALIMAEVLAETDLPQGAFSIVPCERAAADVLVTDDRLKLLSFTGSDQVGWDMKARAGRKKVVLELGGNAAVMIEPDTDIDAALDRLVAGSFGQSGQVCISVQRIVAHAAIYDELKTKFVARVAKLVPANPQLESTVVGPMIKHKEAERLKQWIDAAVAKGANLLCGGGLNGAMLQATVLENVPDGCDVIENEAFGPMVVLQQYQSFREGLALINQSRFGLQAGVYTQNINQMFE
;
A
#
# COMPACT_ATOMS: atom_id res chain seq x y z
N PRO A 1 2.93 16.86 10.90
CA PRO A 1 3.40 15.47 10.68
C PRO A 1 2.53 14.46 11.40
N ALA A 2 2.65 13.17 11.00
CA ALA A 2 1.97 12.10 11.71
C ALA A 2 2.50 11.97 13.14
N SER A 3 1.60 11.78 14.11
CA SER A 3 1.94 11.81 15.54
C SER A 3 2.93 10.69 15.97
N LEU A 4 2.96 9.57 15.23
CA LEU A 4 3.85 8.44 15.54
C LEU A 4 5.21 8.52 14.83
N THR A 5 5.34 9.34 13.78
CA THR A 5 6.55 9.44 12.97
C THR A 5 6.92 10.90 12.67
N PRO A 6 7.05 11.78 13.69
CA PRO A 6 7.27 13.21 13.47
C PRO A 6 8.74 13.56 13.19
N ILE A 7 9.70 12.68 13.52
CA ILE A 7 11.13 13.01 13.58
C ILE A 7 11.67 13.47 12.23
N SER A 8 11.36 12.77 11.14
CA SER A 8 11.83 13.15 9.79
C SER A 8 11.35 14.56 9.39
N ALA A 9 10.10 14.91 9.76
CA ALA A 9 9.58 16.25 9.50
C ALA A 9 10.26 17.32 10.35
N LEU A 10 10.62 17.00 11.60
CA LEU A 10 11.37 17.90 12.47
C LEU A 10 12.79 18.13 11.95
N ILE A 11 13.49 17.10 11.48
CA ILE A 11 14.78 17.22 10.82
C ILE A 11 14.68 18.12 9.57
N MET A 12 13.62 17.97 8.77
CA MET A 12 13.39 18.89 7.65
C MET A 12 13.23 20.35 8.11
N ALA A 13 12.55 20.58 9.25
CA ALA A 13 12.43 21.93 9.80
C ALA A 13 13.77 22.51 10.22
N GLU A 14 14.64 21.71 10.83
CA GLU A 14 16.00 22.12 11.21
C GLU A 14 16.83 22.51 9.97
N VAL A 15 16.83 21.66 8.93
CA VAL A 15 17.52 21.94 7.66
C VAL A 15 16.99 23.22 7.01
N LEU A 16 15.68 23.44 7.00
CA LEU A 16 15.09 24.66 6.42
C LEU A 16 15.38 25.91 7.24
N ALA A 17 15.54 25.78 8.57
CA ALA A 17 15.91 26.91 9.43
C ALA A 17 17.36 27.39 9.20
N GLU A 18 18.23 26.58 8.59
CA GLU A 18 19.60 26.95 8.21
C GLU A 18 19.68 27.66 6.84
N THR A 19 18.54 27.83 6.15
CA THR A 19 18.46 28.50 4.85
C THR A 19 18.06 29.99 4.99
N ASP A 20 18.18 30.75 3.90
CA ASP A 20 17.77 32.17 3.83
C ASP A 20 16.24 32.37 3.76
N LEU A 21 15.43 31.38 4.09
CA LEU A 21 13.97 31.53 4.13
C LEU A 21 13.56 32.53 5.23
N PRO A 22 12.67 33.47 4.92
CA PRO A 22 12.16 34.40 5.93
C PRO A 22 11.50 33.66 7.11
N GLN A 23 11.66 34.20 8.30
CA GLN A 23 10.99 33.63 9.49
C GLN A 23 9.46 33.56 9.28
N GLY A 24 8.88 32.42 9.61
CA GLY A 24 7.44 32.17 9.43
C GLY A 24 7.04 31.72 8.03
N ALA A 25 7.96 31.62 7.06
CA ALA A 25 7.67 31.08 5.74
C ALA A 25 7.36 29.57 5.78
N PHE A 26 7.91 28.87 6.77
CA PHE A 26 7.72 27.46 7.00
C PHE A 26 7.55 27.15 8.49
N SER A 27 6.66 26.21 8.82
CA SER A 27 6.45 25.76 10.21
C SER A 27 6.08 24.29 10.25
N ILE A 28 6.74 23.51 11.11
CA ILE A 28 6.34 22.13 11.46
C ILE A 28 5.76 22.16 12.87
N VAL A 29 4.48 21.81 12.99
CA VAL A 29 3.76 21.86 14.26
C VAL A 29 3.26 20.44 14.61
N PRO A 30 4.00 19.66 15.41
CA PRO A 30 3.47 18.45 16.00
C PRO A 30 2.32 18.78 16.96
N CYS A 31 1.15 18.22 16.72
CA CYS A 31 -0.01 18.48 17.58
C CYS A 31 -0.98 17.30 17.56
N GLU A 32 -1.86 17.29 18.54
CA GLU A 32 -3.00 16.37 18.58
C GLU A 32 -3.96 16.62 17.42
N ARG A 33 -4.66 15.57 16.96
CA ARG A 33 -5.60 15.67 15.83
C ARG A 33 -6.68 16.75 16.06
N ALA A 34 -7.19 16.86 17.28
CA ALA A 34 -8.19 17.86 17.63
C ALA A 34 -7.67 19.30 17.47
N ALA A 35 -6.40 19.54 17.85
CA ALA A 35 -5.76 20.84 17.68
C ALA A 35 -5.47 21.17 16.19
N ALA A 36 -5.21 20.15 15.37
CA ALA A 36 -4.99 20.30 13.94
C ALA A 36 -6.27 20.65 13.15
N ASP A 37 -7.45 20.54 13.74
CA ASP A 37 -8.73 20.81 13.06
C ASP A 37 -8.85 22.23 12.55
N VAL A 38 -8.21 23.19 13.23
CA VAL A 38 -8.12 24.59 12.78
C VAL A 38 -7.45 24.72 11.40
N LEU A 39 -6.52 23.84 11.05
CA LEU A 39 -5.89 23.81 9.71
C LEU A 39 -6.90 23.48 8.60
N VAL A 40 -7.91 22.69 8.94
CA VAL A 40 -8.98 22.32 8.01
C VAL A 40 -10.02 23.44 7.88
N THR A 41 -10.41 24.07 8.97
CA THR A 41 -11.60 24.95 9.01
C THR A 41 -11.31 26.44 8.90
N ASP A 42 -10.11 26.93 9.27
CA ASP A 42 -9.78 28.36 9.30
C ASP A 42 -9.61 28.94 7.89
N ASP A 43 -10.40 29.97 7.55
CA ASP A 43 -10.45 30.62 6.24
C ASP A 43 -9.17 31.40 5.86
N ARG A 44 -8.27 31.65 6.80
CA ARG A 44 -6.95 32.27 6.53
C ARG A 44 -6.06 31.33 5.72
N LEU A 45 -6.22 30.01 5.88
CA LEU A 45 -5.53 28.99 5.11
C LEU A 45 -6.25 28.78 3.78
N LYS A 46 -5.54 28.85 2.66
CA LYS A 46 -6.12 28.86 1.31
C LYS A 46 -6.01 27.53 0.58
N LEU A 47 -5.12 26.67 1.05
CA LEU A 47 -4.91 25.33 0.50
C LEU A 47 -4.77 24.33 1.65
N LEU A 48 -5.44 23.20 1.51
CA LEU A 48 -5.28 22.03 2.35
C LEU A 48 -4.69 20.90 1.50
N SER A 49 -3.51 20.42 1.86
CA SER A 49 -2.94 19.19 1.31
C SER A 49 -2.89 18.14 2.40
N PHE A 50 -3.42 16.97 2.12
CA PHE A 50 -3.49 15.87 3.10
C PHE A 50 -3.07 14.55 2.46
N THR A 51 -2.21 13.82 3.17
CA THR A 51 -1.86 12.43 2.87
C THR A 51 -2.28 11.57 4.04
N GLY A 52 -3.08 10.53 3.78
CA GLY A 52 -3.55 9.61 4.82
C GLY A 52 -4.75 8.77 4.39
N SER A 53 -5.53 8.25 5.34
CA SER A 53 -6.67 7.40 5.02
C SER A 53 -7.77 8.15 4.24
N ASP A 54 -8.42 7.46 3.34
CA ASP A 54 -9.51 7.98 2.50
C ASP A 54 -10.65 8.55 3.34
N GLN A 55 -11.08 7.86 4.38
CA GLN A 55 -12.14 8.32 5.27
C GLN A 55 -11.83 9.71 5.89
N VAL A 56 -10.58 9.89 6.36
CA VAL A 56 -10.18 11.17 6.97
C VAL A 56 -10.05 12.27 5.91
N GLY A 57 -9.47 11.95 4.75
CA GLY A 57 -9.30 12.94 3.68
C GLY A 57 -10.63 13.46 3.12
N TRP A 58 -11.60 12.59 2.90
CA TRP A 58 -12.93 12.99 2.44
C TRP A 58 -13.71 13.79 3.49
N ASP A 59 -13.59 13.46 4.78
CA ASP A 59 -14.14 14.27 5.87
C ASP A 59 -13.51 15.67 5.90
N MET A 60 -12.18 15.76 5.82
CA MET A 60 -11.48 17.05 5.75
C MET A 60 -11.94 17.89 4.55
N LYS A 61 -12.05 17.27 3.37
CA LYS A 61 -12.53 17.96 2.17
C LYS A 61 -13.94 18.51 2.35
N ALA A 62 -14.84 17.76 2.97
CA ALA A 62 -16.22 18.20 3.22
C ALA A 62 -16.28 19.44 4.15
N ARG A 63 -15.31 19.58 5.06
CA ARG A 63 -15.24 20.68 6.05
C ARG A 63 -14.32 21.83 5.69
N ALA A 64 -13.56 21.71 4.59
CA ALA A 64 -12.52 22.68 4.22
C ALA A 64 -13.06 24.03 3.68
N GLY A 65 -14.36 24.17 3.50
CA GLY A 65 -14.98 25.41 3.01
C GLY A 65 -14.55 25.74 1.57
N ARG A 66 -13.98 26.93 1.36
CA ARG A 66 -13.56 27.41 0.02
C ARG A 66 -12.08 27.11 -0.31
N LYS A 67 -11.37 26.39 0.53
CA LYS A 67 -9.97 26.05 0.29
C LYS A 67 -9.81 25.17 -0.96
N LYS A 68 -8.69 25.32 -1.65
CA LYS A 68 -8.24 24.27 -2.56
C LYS A 68 -7.84 23.06 -1.73
N VAL A 69 -8.27 21.86 -2.15
CA VAL A 69 -7.97 20.63 -1.43
C VAL A 69 -7.25 19.66 -2.36
N VAL A 70 -6.09 19.18 -1.93
CA VAL A 70 -5.31 18.14 -2.59
C VAL A 70 -5.26 16.95 -1.63
N LEU A 71 -5.66 15.77 -2.11
CA LEU A 71 -5.76 14.56 -1.32
C LEU A 71 -4.90 13.46 -1.93
N GLU A 72 -3.98 12.94 -1.13
CA GLU A 72 -3.23 11.71 -1.37
C GLU A 72 -3.71 10.67 -0.37
N LEU A 73 -4.50 9.71 -0.83
CA LEU A 73 -5.25 8.79 0.02
C LEU A 73 -4.72 7.35 -0.09
N GLY A 74 -5.54 6.40 0.31
CA GLY A 74 -5.20 4.99 0.27
C GLY A 74 -5.18 4.41 -1.15
N GLY A 75 -4.64 3.22 -1.27
CA GLY A 75 -4.55 2.45 -2.50
C GLY A 75 -4.84 0.97 -2.31
N ASN A 76 -5.09 0.31 -3.42
CA ASN A 76 -5.19 -1.14 -3.54
C ASN A 76 -4.56 -1.53 -4.90
N ALA A 77 -3.27 -1.24 -5.01
CA ALA A 77 -2.56 -1.33 -6.28
C ALA A 77 -2.55 -2.76 -6.83
N ALA A 78 -2.82 -2.87 -8.12
CA ALA A 78 -2.73 -4.12 -8.85
C ALA A 78 -1.63 -4.06 -9.91
N VAL A 79 -0.96 -5.19 -10.13
CA VAL A 79 -0.03 -5.39 -11.24
C VAL A 79 -0.51 -6.54 -12.09
N MET A 80 -0.73 -6.27 -13.38
CA MET A 80 -1.11 -7.27 -14.36
C MET A 80 0.12 -7.85 -15.04
N ILE A 81 0.15 -9.17 -15.21
CA ILE A 81 1.29 -9.89 -15.78
C ILE A 81 0.82 -10.68 -17.00
N GLU A 82 1.24 -10.23 -18.18
CA GLU A 82 0.92 -10.85 -19.47
C GLU A 82 1.86 -12.04 -19.79
N PRO A 83 1.45 -12.96 -20.70
CA PRO A 83 2.23 -14.15 -21.03
C PRO A 83 3.61 -13.89 -21.62
N ASP A 84 3.83 -12.73 -22.21
CA ASP A 84 5.10 -12.30 -22.83
C ASP A 84 6.09 -11.69 -21.84
N THR A 85 5.76 -11.71 -20.54
CA THR A 85 6.60 -11.18 -19.47
C THR A 85 7.79 -12.10 -19.17
N ASP A 86 8.97 -11.53 -19.04
CA ASP A 86 10.10 -12.19 -18.39
C ASP A 86 9.84 -12.24 -16.88
N ILE A 87 9.36 -13.40 -16.39
CA ILE A 87 8.97 -13.60 -15.00
C ILE A 87 10.16 -13.37 -14.07
N ASP A 88 11.34 -13.88 -14.41
CA ASP A 88 12.52 -13.79 -13.53
C ASP A 88 12.97 -12.33 -13.36
N ALA A 89 12.91 -11.54 -14.41
CA ALA A 89 13.19 -10.10 -14.35
C ALA A 89 12.12 -9.32 -13.56
N ALA A 90 10.86 -9.76 -13.59
CA ALA A 90 9.76 -9.11 -12.89
C ALA A 90 9.74 -9.40 -11.39
N LEU A 91 10.19 -10.59 -10.97
CA LEU A 91 10.04 -11.10 -9.59
C LEU A 91 10.60 -10.17 -8.52
N ASP A 92 11.81 -9.64 -8.70
CA ASP A 92 12.44 -8.78 -7.68
C ASP A 92 11.66 -7.47 -7.49
N ARG A 93 11.12 -6.93 -8.58
CA ARG A 93 10.27 -5.72 -8.55
C ARG A 93 8.90 -6.00 -7.93
N LEU A 94 8.31 -7.16 -8.21
CA LEU A 94 7.05 -7.57 -7.59
C LEU A 94 7.21 -7.74 -6.07
N VAL A 95 8.29 -8.40 -5.62
CA VAL A 95 8.59 -8.56 -4.19
C VAL A 95 8.85 -7.21 -3.52
N ALA A 96 9.69 -6.38 -4.12
CA ALA A 96 9.99 -5.05 -3.57
C ALA A 96 8.75 -4.14 -3.53
N GLY A 97 7.93 -4.15 -4.58
CA GLY A 97 6.69 -3.38 -4.66
C GLY A 97 5.62 -3.83 -3.69
N SER A 98 5.60 -5.12 -3.32
CA SER A 98 4.59 -5.68 -2.42
C SER A 98 4.99 -5.60 -0.94
N PHE A 99 6.28 -5.77 -0.64
CA PHE A 99 6.75 -5.93 0.74
C PHE A 99 7.70 -4.85 1.23
N GLY A 100 8.14 -3.94 0.35
CA GLY A 100 8.94 -2.77 0.74
C GLY A 100 8.24 -1.99 1.86
N GLN A 101 8.99 -1.56 2.87
CA GLN A 101 8.44 -0.93 4.08
C GLN A 101 7.31 -1.74 4.75
N SER A 102 7.40 -3.07 4.69
CA SER A 102 6.35 -3.98 5.20
C SER A 102 4.98 -3.77 4.54
N GLY A 103 4.93 -3.37 3.27
CA GLY A 103 3.69 -3.06 2.56
C GLY A 103 2.92 -1.83 3.06
N GLN A 104 3.51 -1.02 3.96
CA GLN A 104 2.86 0.15 4.56
C GLN A 104 3.06 1.40 3.69
N VAL A 105 2.69 1.30 2.42
CA VAL A 105 2.76 2.37 1.41
C VAL A 105 1.49 2.36 0.59
N CYS A 106 0.94 3.53 0.28
CA CYS A 106 -0.29 3.68 -0.50
C CYS A 106 -0.22 3.08 -1.91
N ILE A 107 0.98 2.94 -2.47
CA ILE A 107 1.24 2.31 -3.78
C ILE A 107 1.74 0.86 -3.66
N SER A 108 1.72 0.26 -2.47
CA SER A 108 2.11 -1.14 -2.29
C SER A 108 1.27 -2.05 -3.17
N VAL A 109 1.95 -2.97 -3.89
CA VAL A 109 1.27 -3.94 -4.75
C VAL A 109 0.55 -4.95 -3.86
N GLN A 110 -0.75 -4.78 -3.74
CA GLN A 110 -1.62 -5.66 -2.94
C GLN A 110 -2.19 -6.82 -3.77
N ARG A 111 -2.33 -6.62 -5.09
CA ARG A 111 -2.87 -7.63 -6.00
C ARG A 111 -1.93 -7.87 -7.17
N ILE A 112 -1.58 -9.12 -7.42
CA ILE A 112 -0.87 -9.55 -8.63
C ILE A 112 -1.86 -10.37 -9.45
N VAL A 113 -2.18 -9.88 -10.64
CA VAL A 113 -3.19 -10.43 -11.54
C VAL A 113 -2.45 -11.00 -12.74
N ALA A 114 -2.31 -12.33 -12.83
CA ALA A 114 -1.48 -12.97 -13.84
C ALA A 114 -2.30 -13.80 -14.83
N HIS A 115 -1.88 -13.78 -16.10
CA HIS A 115 -2.50 -14.58 -17.13
C HIS A 115 -2.33 -16.08 -16.85
N ALA A 116 -3.37 -16.86 -17.11
CA ALA A 116 -3.42 -18.29 -16.80
C ALA A 116 -2.24 -19.09 -17.36
N ALA A 117 -1.74 -18.73 -18.53
CA ALA A 117 -0.62 -19.43 -19.16
C ALA A 117 0.69 -19.40 -18.37
N ILE A 118 0.87 -18.40 -17.50
CA ILE A 118 2.10 -18.20 -16.70
C ILE A 118 1.85 -18.20 -15.20
N TYR A 119 0.59 -18.33 -14.78
CA TYR A 119 0.17 -18.19 -13.38
C TYR A 119 0.91 -19.16 -12.43
N ASP A 120 0.96 -20.43 -12.76
CA ASP A 120 1.55 -21.45 -11.88
C ASP A 120 3.07 -21.29 -11.77
N GLU A 121 3.74 -20.91 -12.84
CA GLU A 121 5.18 -20.59 -12.81
C GLU A 121 5.44 -19.37 -11.94
N LEU A 122 4.73 -18.27 -12.20
CA LEU A 122 4.84 -17.04 -11.42
C LEU A 122 4.56 -17.28 -9.94
N LYS A 123 3.45 -17.98 -9.62
CA LYS A 123 3.08 -18.32 -8.25
C LYS A 123 4.19 -19.08 -7.55
N THR A 124 4.70 -20.13 -8.17
CA THR A 124 5.75 -20.98 -7.58
C THR A 124 7.01 -20.16 -7.27
N LYS A 125 7.48 -19.38 -8.23
CA LYS A 125 8.68 -18.55 -8.09
C LYS A 125 8.49 -17.43 -7.08
N PHE A 126 7.34 -16.74 -7.12
CA PHE A 126 7.01 -15.63 -6.22
C PHE A 126 6.89 -16.10 -4.77
N VAL A 127 6.12 -17.14 -4.51
CA VAL A 127 5.96 -17.71 -3.15
C VAL A 127 7.30 -18.18 -2.60
N ALA A 128 8.15 -18.82 -3.40
CA ALA A 128 9.49 -19.25 -2.97
C ALA A 128 10.40 -18.07 -2.58
N ARG A 129 10.22 -16.89 -3.18
CA ARG A 129 10.94 -15.66 -2.80
C ARG A 129 10.36 -15.02 -1.54
N VAL A 130 9.03 -14.92 -1.47
CA VAL A 130 8.33 -14.32 -0.31
C VAL A 130 8.56 -15.13 0.96
N ALA A 131 8.57 -16.45 0.88
CA ALA A 131 8.83 -17.35 2.03
C ALA A 131 10.21 -17.12 2.68
N LYS A 132 11.17 -16.48 1.98
CA LYS A 132 12.48 -16.11 2.51
C LYS A 132 12.49 -14.76 3.25
N LEU A 133 11.41 -13.99 3.17
CA LEU A 133 11.28 -12.70 3.84
C LEU A 133 10.89 -12.92 5.31
N VAL A 134 11.90 -12.99 6.15
CA VAL A 134 11.69 -13.14 7.61
C VAL A 134 11.53 -11.76 8.24
N PRO A 135 10.46 -11.52 9.01
CA PRO A 135 10.30 -10.27 9.76
C PRO A 135 11.48 -10.07 10.72
N ALA A 136 12.10 -8.89 10.68
CA ALA A 136 13.31 -8.62 11.44
C ALA A 136 13.35 -7.19 12.01
N ASN A 137 14.41 -6.89 12.77
CA ASN A 137 14.64 -5.57 13.34
C ASN A 137 14.80 -4.53 12.22
N PRO A 138 14.00 -3.45 12.20
CA PRO A 138 14.05 -2.42 11.17
C PRO A 138 15.34 -1.59 11.15
N GLN A 139 16.18 -1.70 12.17
CA GLN A 139 17.50 -1.06 12.20
C GLN A 139 18.56 -1.77 11.35
N LEU A 140 18.27 -2.98 10.87
CA LEU A 140 19.17 -3.72 9.98
C LEU A 140 18.85 -3.34 8.54
N GLU A 141 19.83 -2.95 7.75
CA GLU A 141 19.68 -2.58 6.33
C GLU A 141 19.11 -3.71 5.47
N SER A 142 19.36 -4.96 5.85
CA SER A 142 18.83 -6.14 5.15
C SER A 142 17.36 -6.44 5.42
N THR A 143 16.72 -5.71 6.35
CA THR A 143 15.32 -5.97 6.72
C THR A 143 14.36 -5.40 5.68
N VAL A 144 13.66 -6.27 4.98
CA VAL A 144 12.57 -5.90 4.06
C VAL A 144 11.24 -5.79 4.80
N VAL A 145 10.95 -6.75 5.69
CA VAL A 145 9.72 -6.77 6.50
C VAL A 145 10.07 -6.51 7.96
N GLY A 146 9.67 -5.35 8.45
CA GLY A 146 9.78 -4.95 9.85
C GLY A 146 8.41 -4.98 10.54
N PRO A 147 8.29 -4.38 11.74
CA PRO A 147 7.01 -4.28 12.44
C PRO A 147 6.04 -3.34 11.69
N MET A 148 4.76 -3.64 11.78
CA MET A 148 3.72 -2.69 11.45
C MET A 148 3.71 -1.53 12.45
N ILE A 149 3.18 -0.38 12.04
CA ILE A 149 3.20 0.87 12.82
C ILE A 149 2.59 0.73 14.22
N LYS A 150 1.64 -0.19 14.40
CA LYS A 150 1.00 -0.53 15.67
C LYS A 150 0.62 -2.00 15.70
N HIS A 151 0.65 -2.59 16.90
CA HIS A 151 0.17 -3.95 17.12
C HIS A 151 -1.29 -4.13 16.65
N LYS A 152 -2.16 -3.17 16.97
CA LYS A 152 -3.57 -3.18 16.54
C LYS A 152 -3.74 -3.29 15.02
N GLU A 153 -2.88 -2.64 14.22
CA GLU A 153 -2.95 -2.73 12.75
C GLU A 153 -2.48 -4.10 12.24
N ALA A 154 -1.48 -4.68 12.91
CA ALA A 154 -1.04 -6.04 12.60
C ALA A 154 -2.13 -7.08 12.95
N GLU A 155 -2.81 -6.90 14.09
CA GLU A 155 -3.96 -7.73 14.46
C GLU A 155 -5.12 -7.58 13.48
N ARG A 156 -5.46 -6.35 13.06
CA ARG A 156 -6.50 -6.09 12.05
C ARG A 156 -6.22 -6.86 10.76
N LEU A 157 -5.00 -6.73 10.24
CA LEU A 157 -4.64 -7.40 8.99
C LEU A 157 -4.59 -8.92 9.15
N LYS A 158 -4.11 -9.41 10.30
CA LYS A 158 -4.19 -10.85 10.62
C LYS A 158 -5.63 -11.36 10.63
N GLN A 159 -6.56 -10.62 11.23
CA GLN A 159 -7.98 -10.98 11.24
C GLN A 159 -8.57 -11.03 9.82
N TRP A 160 -8.19 -10.10 8.94
CA TRP A 160 -8.61 -10.12 7.54
C TRP A 160 -8.10 -11.35 6.80
N ILE A 161 -6.83 -11.71 7.01
CA ILE A 161 -6.22 -12.90 6.42
C ILE A 161 -6.97 -14.16 6.90
N ASP A 162 -7.18 -14.28 8.21
CA ASP A 162 -7.87 -15.44 8.80
C ASP A 162 -9.32 -15.55 8.31
N ALA A 163 -10.01 -14.42 8.20
CA ALA A 163 -11.38 -14.37 7.68
C ALA A 163 -11.44 -14.79 6.20
N ALA A 164 -10.46 -14.39 5.38
CA ALA A 164 -10.38 -14.81 3.99
C ALA A 164 -10.13 -16.33 3.88
N VAL A 165 -9.20 -16.86 4.69
CA VAL A 165 -8.92 -18.30 4.74
C VAL A 165 -10.15 -19.09 5.22
N ALA A 166 -10.86 -18.61 6.23
CA ALA A 166 -12.08 -19.24 6.73
C ALA A 166 -13.21 -19.26 5.67
N LYS A 167 -13.19 -18.29 4.71
CA LYS A 167 -14.12 -18.24 3.57
C LYS A 167 -13.65 -19.07 2.37
N GLY A 168 -12.48 -19.72 2.43
CA GLY A 168 -11.99 -20.61 1.38
C GLY A 168 -10.78 -20.10 0.59
N ALA A 169 -10.17 -18.97 0.96
CA ALA A 169 -8.91 -18.54 0.38
C ALA A 169 -7.77 -19.52 0.74
N ASN A 170 -6.84 -19.70 -0.18
CA ASN A 170 -5.64 -20.51 0.07
C ASN A 170 -4.51 -19.61 0.61
N LEU A 171 -4.00 -19.93 1.78
CA LEU A 171 -2.78 -19.34 2.31
C LEU A 171 -1.56 -20.06 1.74
N LEU A 172 -0.81 -19.40 0.85
CA LEU A 172 0.34 -19.99 0.19
C LEU A 172 1.63 -19.90 1.02
N CYS A 173 1.80 -18.79 1.75
CA CYS A 173 2.87 -18.63 2.74
C CYS A 173 2.54 -17.49 3.72
N GLY A 174 3.28 -17.45 4.84
CA GLY A 174 3.13 -16.40 5.85
C GLY A 174 1.94 -16.60 6.78
N GLY A 175 1.25 -15.52 7.12
CA GLY A 175 0.06 -15.53 8.00
C GLY A 175 0.37 -15.53 9.50
N GLY A 176 1.62 -15.73 9.91
CA GLY A 176 2.01 -15.69 11.31
C GLY A 176 2.15 -14.29 11.86
N LEU A 177 1.73 -14.06 13.11
CA LEU A 177 1.83 -12.78 13.82
C LEU A 177 2.60 -12.96 15.14
N ASN A 178 3.57 -12.08 15.37
CA ASN A 178 4.28 -11.97 16.64
C ASN A 178 4.41 -10.49 17.03
N GLY A 179 3.61 -10.05 18.01
CA GLY A 179 3.51 -8.64 18.34
C GLY A 179 3.05 -7.81 17.16
N ALA A 180 3.80 -6.79 16.77
CA ALA A 180 3.54 -5.99 15.58
C ALA A 180 4.16 -6.58 14.28
N MET A 181 4.85 -7.71 14.37
CA MET A 181 5.50 -8.36 13.22
C MET A 181 4.57 -9.37 12.58
N LEU A 182 3.97 -8.99 11.45
CA LEU A 182 3.21 -9.88 10.57
C LEU A 182 4.15 -10.44 9.51
N GLN A 183 4.09 -11.74 9.28
CA GLN A 183 4.88 -12.38 8.22
C GLN A 183 4.41 -11.90 6.84
N ALA A 184 5.37 -11.83 5.89
CA ALA A 184 5.04 -11.65 4.49
C ALA A 184 4.09 -12.75 4.02
N THR A 185 2.91 -12.36 3.57
CA THR A 185 1.77 -13.26 3.36
C THR A 185 1.32 -13.24 1.91
N VAL A 186 1.09 -14.42 1.34
CA VAL A 186 0.52 -14.57 0.00
C VAL A 186 -0.73 -15.43 0.08
N LEU A 187 -1.81 -14.92 -0.50
CA LEU A 187 -3.10 -15.58 -0.63
C LEU A 187 -3.43 -15.82 -2.10
N GLU A 188 -4.19 -16.86 -2.40
CA GLU A 188 -4.85 -17.07 -3.70
C GLU A 188 -6.29 -17.56 -3.52
N ASN A 189 -7.07 -17.56 -4.59
CA ASN A 189 -8.48 -17.98 -4.58
C ASN A 189 -9.31 -17.28 -3.50
N VAL A 190 -9.03 -16.01 -3.26
CA VAL A 190 -9.75 -15.21 -2.27
C VAL A 190 -11.17 -14.93 -2.80
N PRO A 191 -12.23 -15.30 -2.06
CA PRO A 191 -13.58 -15.00 -2.45
C PRO A 191 -13.88 -13.49 -2.46
N ASP A 192 -14.79 -13.07 -3.35
CA ASP A 192 -15.26 -11.69 -3.40
C ASP A 192 -15.83 -11.23 -2.05
N GLY A 193 -15.75 -9.94 -1.76
CA GLY A 193 -16.22 -9.36 -0.51
C GLY A 193 -15.32 -9.67 0.70
N CYS A 194 -14.10 -10.13 0.48
CA CYS A 194 -13.08 -10.21 1.54
C CYS A 194 -12.31 -8.90 1.65
N ASP A 195 -12.10 -8.43 2.88
CA ASP A 195 -11.37 -7.18 3.15
C ASP A 195 -9.99 -7.14 2.51
N VAL A 196 -9.31 -8.26 2.39
CA VAL A 196 -7.99 -8.39 1.77
C VAL A 196 -7.98 -8.06 0.26
N ILE A 197 -9.15 -8.05 -0.41
CA ILE A 197 -9.32 -7.61 -1.80
C ILE A 197 -9.96 -6.22 -1.86
N GLU A 198 -11.01 -5.99 -1.06
CA GLU A 198 -11.87 -4.81 -1.16
C GLU A 198 -11.24 -3.55 -0.55
N ASN A 199 -10.41 -3.72 0.49
CA ASN A 199 -9.87 -2.64 1.29
C ASN A 199 -8.35 -2.55 1.19
N GLU A 200 -7.80 -1.38 1.55
CA GLU A 200 -6.36 -1.19 1.66
C GLU A 200 -5.79 -1.98 2.84
N ALA A 201 -4.91 -2.94 2.56
CA ALA A 201 -4.28 -3.76 3.59
C ALA A 201 -3.28 -2.96 4.44
N PHE A 202 -2.50 -2.08 3.81
CA PHE A 202 -1.44 -1.28 4.42
C PHE A 202 -0.52 -2.13 5.30
N GLY A 203 -0.07 -3.26 4.73
CA GLY A 203 0.75 -4.25 5.44
C GLY A 203 1.28 -5.34 4.50
N PRO A 204 2.10 -6.27 5.01
CA PRO A 204 2.88 -7.20 4.20
C PRO A 204 2.06 -8.38 3.69
N MET A 205 1.09 -8.12 2.80
CA MET A 205 0.29 -9.18 2.19
C MET A 205 -0.01 -8.91 0.72
N VAL A 206 -0.15 -9.98 -0.06
CA VAL A 206 -0.48 -9.96 -1.49
C VAL A 206 -1.54 -11.01 -1.79
N VAL A 207 -2.46 -10.69 -2.69
CA VAL A 207 -3.39 -11.64 -3.30
C VAL A 207 -2.97 -11.92 -4.73
N LEU A 208 -2.84 -13.20 -5.08
CA LEU A 208 -2.65 -13.66 -6.45
C LEU A 208 -4.01 -13.96 -7.09
N GLN A 209 -4.26 -13.41 -8.25
CA GLN A 209 -5.46 -13.64 -9.04
C GLN A 209 -5.09 -14.11 -10.45
N GLN A 210 -5.92 -14.92 -11.06
CA GLN A 210 -5.72 -15.44 -12.40
C GLN A 210 -6.75 -14.86 -13.37
N TYR A 211 -6.37 -14.62 -14.62
CA TYR A 211 -7.27 -14.23 -15.70
C TYR A 211 -6.93 -14.95 -17.02
N GLN A 212 -7.88 -14.97 -17.97
CA GLN A 212 -7.75 -15.68 -19.25
C GLN A 212 -7.55 -14.74 -20.44
N SER A 213 -7.99 -13.50 -20.36
CA SER A 213 -7.86 -12.52 -21.43
C SER A 213 -7.48 -11.15 -20.88
N PHE A 214 -6.75 -10.36 -21.68
CA PHE A 214 -6.32 -9.00 -21.31
C PHE A 214 -7.48 -8.14 -20.76
N ARG A 215 -8.65 -8.20 -21.39
CA ARG A 215 -9.84 -7.45 -20.94
C ARG A 215 -10.36 -7.92 -19.59
N GLU A 216 -10.30 -9.22 -19.31
CA GLU A 216 -10.64 -9.77 -17.99
C GLU A 216 -9.65 -9.26 -16.92
N GLY A 217 -8.33 -9.27 -17.23
CA GLY A 217 -7.30 -8.71 -16.36
C GLY A 217 -7.55 -7.24 -16.03
N LEU A 218 -7.86 -6.43 -17.05
CA LEU A 218 -8.23 -5.02 -16.86
C LEU A 218 -9.49 -4.87 -16.01
N ALA A 219 -10.51 -5.70 -16.22
CA ALA A 219 -11.73 -5.67 -15.41
C ALA A 219 -11.44 -5.98 -13.94
N LEU A 220 -10.61 -6.98 -13.65
CA LEU A 220 -10.18 -7.32 -12.29
C LEU A 220 -9.44 -6.16 -11.61
N ILE A 221 -8.53 -5.48 -12.33
CA ILE A 221 -7.82 -4.32 -11.79
C ILE A 221 -8.80 -3.20 -11.43
N ASN A 222 -9.76 -2.92 -12.31
CA ASN A 222 -10.72 -1.84 -12.18
C ASN A 222 -11.87 -2.10 -11.18
N GLN A 223 -11.96 -3.28 -10.60
CA GLN A 223 -12.95 -3.58 -9.54
C GLN A 223 -12.68 -2.86 -8.22
N SER A 224 -11.47 -2.33 -8.02
CA SER A 224 -11.12 -1.59 -6.81
C SER A 224 -11.79 -0.21 -6.76
N ARG A 225 -12.25 0.19 -5.56
CA ARG A 225 -12.69 1.57 -5.30
C ARG A 225 -11.56 2.58 -5.18
N PHE A 226 -10.32 2.11 -5.16
CA PHE A 226 -9.11 2.93 -5.14
C PHE A 226 -8.58 3.12 -6.56
N GLY A 227 -7.90 4.25 -6.81
CA GLY A 227 -7.36 4.59 -8.12
C GLY A 227 -6.11 5.46 -8.00
N LEU A 228 -5.04 4.92 -7.45
CA LEU A 228 -3.77 5.63 -7.26
C LEU A 228 -2.68 5.07 -8.16
N GLN A 229 -2.47 3.75 -8.12
CA GLN A 229 -1.36 3.09 -8.80
C GLN A 229 -1.83 1.78 -9.43
N ALA A 230 -1.38 1.51 -10.65
CA ALA A 230 -1.49 0.23 -11.32
C ALA A 230 -0.22 -0.02 -12.16
N GLY A 231 0.05 -1.27 -12.47
CA GLY A 231 1.16 -1.66 -13.33
C GLY A 231 0.76 -2.75 -14.30
N VAL A 232 1.44 -2.80 -15.43
CA VAL A 232 1.34 -3.89 -16.41
C VAL A 232 2.73 -4.31 -16.86
N TYR A 233 2.95 -5.61 -16.91
CA TYR A 233 4.11 -6.23 -17.53
C TYR A 233 3.67 -6.86 -18.85
N THR A 234 4.10 -6.31 -19.95
CA THR A 234 3.88 -6.81 -21.31
C THR A 234 4.94 -6.25 -22.26
N GLN A 235 5.25 -6.96 -23.32
CA GLN A 235 6.05 -6.49 -24.44
C GLN A 235 5.18 -6.00 -25.61
N ASN A 236 3.85 -6.13 -25.49
CA ASN A 236 2.90 -5.71 -26.51
C ASN A 236 2.53 -4.25 -26.37
N ILE A 237 3.07 -3.41 -27.24
CA ILE A 237 2.83 -1.96 -27.19
C ILE A 237 1.35 -1.58 -27.33
N ASN A 238 0.53 -2.36 -28.03
CA ASN A 238 -0.90 -2.06 -28.16
C ASN A 238 -1.62 -2.22 -26.82
N GLN A 239 -1.24 -3.22 -26.01
CA GLN A 239 -1.78 -3.42 -24.67
C GLN A 239 -1.32 -2.32 -23.70
N MET A 240 -0.16 -1.70 -23.93
CA MET A 240 0.31 -0.58 -23.10
C MET A 240 -0.52 0.69 -23.28
N PHE A 241 -1.20 0.84 -24.43
CA PHE A 241 -2.02 2.01 -24.76
C PHE A 241 -3.53 1.77 -24.64
N GLU A 242 -3.96 0.55 -24.38
CA GLU A 242 -5.37 0.21 -24.10
C GLU A 242 -5.76 0.49 -22.63
#